data_0e934c85daa55070aac938667bd0c7b5
#
_entry.id   0e934c85daa55070aac938667bd0c7b5
#
_cell.length_a   1.000
_cell.length_b   1.000
_cell.length_c   1.000
_cell.angle_alpha   90.00
_cell.angle_beta   90.00
_cell.angle_gamma   90.00
#
_symmetry.space_group_name_H-M   'P 1'
#
loop_
_entity.id
_entity.type
_entity.pdbx_description
1 polymer ?
#
loop_
_entity_poly.entity_id
_entity_poly.type
_entity_poly.pdbx_seq_one_letter_code
_entity_poly.pdbx_strand_id
1 'polypeptide(L)'
;VSWSGLFFADGVLDKARFAAAISAAQSTLAAASTDYPSTAWDCAYASSGTAHALGDILTALGMDGHVITPHKLYHLKTLLLQAGHIDQLRLPALKEERRPVLAGGISVMLAVVEQLNITELEVTHGALRQGLLHDLLEHEPPADKEAAEILALQQDFGIDTAQAERVHHVATTLWASLCPAEAGDTAHDALRIAALLHEVGMCVALNDYHHHGAYILRHCAHATWSDALRQRISQLVLGHQGKLRKLDAAIAVPELALPLMALRLATQLCHARRTPELSGLTLSYDSKNTACQLQITHAWASAYPQSARLLEQEVLAWSKTPWNLELKRLP
;
A
#
# COMPACT_ATOMS: atom_id res chain seq x y z
N VAL A 1 18.91 1.24 21.16
CA VAL A 1 19.24 0.10 22.03
C VAL A 1 20.27 -0.80 21.37
N SER A 2 19.98 -1.35 20.18
CA SER A 2 20.89 -2.28 19.47
C SER A 2 22.26 -1.66 19.15
N TRP A 3 22.33 -0.38 18.79
CA TRP A 3 23.60 0.29 18.45
C TRP A 3 24.54 0.40 19.63
N SER A 4 24.01 0.76 20.81
CA SER A 4 24.83 0.77 22.04
C SER A 4 25.31 -0.61 22.43
N GLY A 5 24.48 -1.65 22.25
CA GLY A 5 24.87 -3.03 22.50
C GLY A 5 25.95 -3.56 21.55
N LEU A 6 26.02 -3.04 20.31
CA LEU A 6 27.04 -3.44 19.33
C LEU A 6 28.40 -2.78 19.58
N PHE A 7 28.43 -1.50 19.94
CA PHE A 7 29.67 -0.72 19.98
C PHE A 7 30.13 -0.34 21.39
N PHE A 8 29.22 -0.37 22.37
CA PHE A 8 29.47 0.11 23.74
C PHE A 8 28.97 -0.90 24.81
N ALA A 9 28.95 -2.19 24.50
CA ALA A 9 28.36 -3.22 25.36
C ALA A 9 29.00 -3.29 26.75
N ASP A 10 30.31 -3.04 26.86
CA ASP A 10 31.07 -3.04 28.10
C ASP A 10 31.13 -1.66 28.80
N GLY A 11 30.42 -0.67 28.28
CA GLY A 11 30.32 0.67 28.84
C GLY A 11 31.52 1.59 28.56
N VAL A 12 32.56 1.13 27.85
CA VAL A 12 33.74 1.94 27.54
C VAL A 12 33.41 2.99 26.44
N LEU A 13 33.80 4.25 26.71
CA LEU A 13 33.53 5.39 25.85
C LEU A 13 34.86 5.95 25.32
N ASP A 14 35.33 5.43 24.19
CA ASP A 14 36.57 5.89 23.56
C ASP A 14 36.37 6.35 22.11
N LYS A 15 37.42 7.01 21.59
CA LYS A 15 37.38 7.58 20.20
C LYS A 15 37.21 6.52 19.13
N ALA A 16 37.81 5.33 19.30
CA ALA A 16 37.78 4.26 18.30
C ALA A 16 36.37 3.68 18.17
N ARG A 17 35.68 3.46 19.27
CA ARG A 17 34.32 2.95 19.31
C ARG A 17 33.32 3.94 18.74
N PHE A 18 33.45 5.23 19.09
CA PHE A 18 32.62 6.27 18.46
C PHE A 18 32.84 6.34 16.95
N ALA A 19 34.10 6.29 16.49
CA ALA A 19 34.39 6.30 15.05
C ALA A 19 33.77 5.07 14.35
N ALA A 20 33.92 3.89 14.92
CA ALA A 20 33.32 2.67 14.37
C ALA A 20 31.78 2.73 14.33
N ALA A 21 31.16 3.21 15.41
CA ALA A 21 29.70 3.36 15.51
C ALA A 21 29.15 4.38 14.48
N ILE A 22 29.81 5.52 14.33
CA ILE A 22 29.41 6.56 13.35
C ILE A 22 29.59 6.02 11.93
N SER A 23 30.75 5.44 11.60
CA SER A 23 31.02 4.89 10.26
C SER A 23 30.03 3.80 9.86
N ALA A 24 29.68 2.89 10.79
CA ALA A 24 28.68 1.85 10.54
C ALA A 24 27.29 2.46 10.29
N ALA A 25 26.91 3.51 11.04
CA ALA A 25 25.66 4.21 10.82
C ALA A 25 25.63 4.95 9.47
N GLN A 26 26.73 5.61 9.09
CA GLN A 26 26.87 6.25 7.77
C GLN A 26 26.74 5.24 6.64
N SER A 27 27.35 4.06 6.77
CA SER A 27 27.22 2.99 5.77
C SER A 27 25.76 2.50 5.61
N THR A 28 25.01 2.42 6.71
CA THR A 28 23.59 2.07 6.69
C THR A 28 22.73 3.15 6.03
N LEU A 29 23.13 4.43 6.18
CA LEU A 29 22.41 5.59 5.65
C LEU A 29 22.82 5.97 4.23
N ALA A 30 23.82 5.31 3.64
CA ALA A 30 24.38 5.69 2.35
C ALA A 30 23.34 5.76 1.22
N ALA A 31 22.39 4.80 1.19
CA ALA A 31 21.29 4.81 0.22
C ALA A 31 20.36 6.01 0.44
N ALA A 32 20.03 6.32 1.70
CA ALA A 32 19.11 7.43 2.03
C ALA A 32 19.64 8.80 1.59
N SER A 33 20.95 9.02 1.56
CA SER A 33 21.54 10.30 1.11
C SER A 33 21.32 10.57 -0.39
N THR A 34 21.10 9.53 -1.19
CA THR A 34 20.72 9.63 -2.59
C THR A 34 19.23 9.98 -2.73
N ASP A 35 18.38 9.35 -1.93
CA ASP A 35 16.93 9.53 -1.98
C ASP A 35 16.49 10.87 -1.36
N TYR A 36 17.26 11.38 -0.38
CA TYR A 36 16.98 12.61 0.36
C TYR A 36 18.16 13.59 0.29
N PRO A 37 18.51 14.13 -0.89
CA PRO A 37 19.56 15.14 -0.99
C PRO A 37 19.15 16.40 -0.24
N SER A 38 20.12 17.10 0.35
CA SER A 38 19.88 18.33 1.15
C SER A 38 19.17 19.47 0.40
N THR A 39 19.09 19.36 -0.93
CA THR A 39 18.36 20.30 -1.79
C THR A 39 16.87 19.96 -1.97
N ALA A 40 16.42 18.81 -1.47
CA ALA A 40 15.05 18.32 -1.64
C ALA A 40 14.14 18.56 -0.43
N TRP A 41 14.64 19.18 0.62
CA TRP A 41 13.90 19.46 1.83
C TRP A 41 14.33 20.78 2.48
N ASP A 42 13.42 21.43 3.23
CA ASP A 42 13.66 22.74 3.85
C ASP A 42 13.95 22.64 5.34
N CYS A 43 13.38 21.66 6.04
CA CYS A 43 13.48 21.49 7.48
C CYS A 43 13.76 20.03 7.85
N ALA A 44 14.47 19.83 8.97
CA ALA A 44 14.73 18.50 9.53
C ALA A 44 14.19 18.43 10.98
N TYR A 45 13.40 17.39 11.26
CA TYR A 45 12.78 17.17 12.55
C TYR A 45 13.25 15.86 13.18
N ALA A 46 13.41 15.84 14.51
CA ALA A 46 13.72 14.66 15.29
C ALA A 46 12.64 14.40 16.34
N SER A 47 11.94 13.26 16.23
CA SER A 47 10.82 12.89 17.10
C SER A 47 11.11 11.70 18.01
N SER A 48 12.35 11.31 18.21
CA SER A 48 12.71 10.10 18.97
C SER A 48 12.97 10.41 20.44
N GLY A 49 12.86 9.37 21.31
CA GLY A 49 13.27 9.50 22.71
C GLY A 49 14.76 9.85 22.91
N THR A 50 15.62 9.56 21.91
CA THR A 50 17.01 10.02 21.89
C THR A 50 17.09 11.53 21.68
N ALA A 51 16.37 12.07 20.69
CA ALA A 51 16.33 13.50 20.41
C ALA A 51 15.84 14.30 21.62
N HIS A 52 14.76 13.86 22.27
CA HIS A 52 14.25 14.48 23.49
C HIS A 52 15.29 14.45 24.62
N ALA A 53 15.91 13.29 24.86
CA ALA A 53 16.93 13.19 25.92
C ALA A 53 18.14 14.10 25.64
N LEU A 54 18.56 14.24 24.39
CA LEU A 54 19.62 15.17 23.99
C LEU A 54 19.17 16.63 24.19
N GLY A 55 17.94 16.99 23.82
CA GLY A 55 17.36 18.31 24.04
C GLY A 55 17.30 18.66 25.52
N ASP A 56 16.83 17.76 26.38
CA ASP A 56 16.77 17.93 27.82
C ASP A 56 18.17 18.19 28.44
N ILE A 57 19.17 17.38 28.02
CA ILE A 57 20.55 17.52 28.48
C ILE A 57 21.14 18.84 28.02
N LEU A 58 20.95 19.24 26.76
CA LEU A 58 21.45 20.50 26.21
C LEU A 58 20.84 21.71 26.98
N THR A 59 19.54 21.67 27.22
CA THR A 59 18.84 22.71 28.01
C THR A 59 19.43 22.82 29.44
N ALA A 60 19.65 21.68 30.08
CA ALA A 60 20.23 21.64 31.43
C ALA A 60 21.70 22.04 31.46
N LEU A 61 22.41 22.02 30.35
CA LEU A 61 23.75 22.56 30.15
C LEU A 61 23.74 24.05 29.77
N GLY A 62 22.58 24.70 29.73
CA GLY A 62 22.43 26.14 29.41
C GLY A 62 22.46 26.41 27.90
N MET A 63 22.24 25.43 27.06
CA MET A 63 22.12 25.55 25.60
C MET A 63 20.66 25.48 25.18
N ASP A 64 20.35 25.96 23.97
CA ASP A 64 19.04 25.74 23.38
C ASP A 64 18.89 24.23 23.03
N GLY A 65 17.98 23.54 23.73
CA GLY A 65 17.67 22.10 23.50
C GLY A 65 16.57 21.86 22.48
N HIS A 66 15.90 22.89 21.95
CA HIS A 66 14.89 22.73 20.91
C HIS A 66 15.50 22.48 19.55
N VAL A 67 16.71 22.97 19.29
CA VAL A 67 17.43 22.80 18.06
C VAL A 67 18.76 22.08 18.34
N ILE A 68 18.94 20.90 17.77
CA ILE A 68 20.17 20.12 17.82
C ILE A 68 21.00 20.46 16.58
N THR A 69 22.25 20.89 16.79
CA THR A 69 23.22 21.14 15.72
C THR A 69 24.37 20.13 15.76
N PRO A 70 25.12 19.91 14.67
CA PRO A 70 26.31 19.08 14.68
C PRO A 70 27.31 19.49 15.80
N HIS A 71 27.50 20.80 16.01
CA HIS A 71 28.37 21.31 17.05
C HIS A 71 27.92 20.86 18.47
N LYS A 72 26.62 20.93 18.76
CA LYS A 72 26.05 20.49 20.05
C LYS A 72 26.24 18.96 20.23
N LEU A 73 26.05 18.17 19.17
CA LEU A 73 26.31 16.72 19.20
C LEU A 73 27.78 16.38 19.46
N TYR A 74 28.70 17.08 18.82
CA TYR A 74 30.15 16.94 19.08
C TYR A 74 30.52 17.34 20.49
N HIS A 75 29.90 18.38 21.02
CA HIS A 75 30.09 18.78 22.42
C HIS A 75 29.66 17.66 23.37
N LEU A 76 28.47 17.10 23.20
CA LEU A 76 27.99 15.97 24.00
C LEU A 76 28.90 14.73 23.85
N LYS A 77 29.34 14.39 22.64
CA LYS A 77 30.32 13.32 22.40
C LYS A 77 31.61 13.57 23.19
N THR A 78 32.09 14.80 23.24
CA THR A 78 33.30 15.15 24.00
C THR A 78 33.11 14.93 25.50
N LEU A 79 31.96 15.28 26.07
CA LEU A 79 31.65 15.00 27.47
C LEU A 79 31.63 13.47 27.75
N LEU A 80 31.09 12.68 26.83
CA LEU A 80 31.10 11.21 26.97
C LEU A 80 32.53 10.65 26.91
N LEU A 81 33.35 11.16 26.00
CA LEU A 81 34.77 10.76 25.91
C LEU A 81 35.56 11.13 27.17
N GLN A 82 35.28 12.27 27.77
CA GLN A 82 35.91 12.70 29.04
C GLN A 82 35.50 11.81 30.21
N ALA A 83 34.27 11.28 30.23
CA ALA A 83 33.81 10.32 31.23
C ALA A 83 34.50 8.94 31.09
N GLY A 84 34.87 8.56 29.86
CA GLY A 84 35.61 7.33 29.56
C GLY A 84 34.83 6.04 29.78
N HIS A 85 33.82 6.04 30.64
CA HIS A 85 32.95 4.91 30.92
C HIS A 85 31.54 5.39 31.25
N ILE A 86 30.56 4.58 30.87
CA ILE A 86 29.12 4.94 31.00
C ILE A 86 28.71 5.13 32.48
N ASP A 87 29.32 4.35 33.40
CA ASP A 87 29.02 4.48 34.83
C ASP A 87 29.61 5.72 35.46
N GLN A 88 30.61 6.34 34.83
CA GLN A 88 31.23 7.59 35.23
C GLN A 88 30.50 8.80 34.66
N LEU A 89 29.58 8.57 33.72
CA LEU A 89 28.87 9.65 33.05
C LEU A 89 27.90 10.37 34.01
N ARG A 90 28.12 11.67 34.18
CA ARG A 90 27.29 12.56 35.00
C ARG A 90 26.86 13.74 34.17
N LEU A 91 25.71 13.59 33.50
CA LEU A 91 25.10 14.67 32.74
C LEU A 91 23.80 15.11 33.44
N PRO A 92 23.54 16.43 33.53
CA PRO A 92 22.29 16.91 34.07
C PRO A 92 21.13 16.46 33.16
N ALA A 93 19.95 16.26 33.74
CA ALA A 93 18.72 15.79 33.09
C ALA A 93 18.83 14.38 32.41
N LEU A 94 19.98 13.70 32.47
CA LEU A 94 20.12 12.33 31.95
C LEU A 94 19.41 11.35 32.88
N LYS A 95 18.34 10.73 32.39
CA LYS A 95 17.64 9.66 33.12
C LYS A 95 18.46 8.38 33.12
N GLU A 96 18.44 7.64 34.25
CA GLU A 96 19.20 6.40 34.43
C GLU A 96 18.91 5.37 33.32
N GLU A 97 17.67 5.21 32.93
CA GLU A 97 17.23 4.29 31.86
C GLU A 97 17.79 4.66 30.47
N ARG A 98 18.19 5.92 30.27
CA ARG A 98 18.73 6.43 29.01
C ARG A 98 20.27 6.38 28.96
N ARG A 99 20.92 6.28 30.11
CA ARG A 99 22.38 6.23 30.19
C ARG A 99 23.00 5.15 29.30
N PRO A 100 22.53 3.87 29.30
CA PRO A 100 23.13 2.80 28.49
C PRO A 100 23.00 3.00 26.99
N VAL A 101 22.03 3.80 26.53
CA VAL A 101 21.73 3.96 25.09
C VAL A 101 22.22 5.29 24.51
N LEU A 102 22.75 6.19 25.35
CA LEU A 102 23.08 7.56 24.94
C LEU A 102 24.25 7.59 23.94
N ALA A 103 25.31 6.84 24.16
CA ALA A 103 26.49 6.82 23.28
C ALA A 103 26.14 6.34 21.86
N GLY A 104 25.37 5.24 21.75
CA GLY A 104 24.85 4.78 20.47
C GLY A 104 23.91 5.77 19.81
N GLY A 105 23.04 6.42 20.60
CA GLY A 105 22.14 7.46 20.13
C GLY A 105 22.87 8.66 19.54
N ILE A 106 23.88 9.19 20.22
CA ILE A 106 24.72 10.29 19.72
C ILE A 106 25.46 9.88 18.43
N SER A 107 25.99 8.64 18.39
CA SER A 107 26.70 8.14 17.20
C SER A 107 25.79 8.10 15.97
N VAL A 108 24.57 7.59 16.11
CA VAL A 108 23.58 7.57 15.02
C VAL A 108 23.18 8.99 14.62
N MET A 109 22.90 9.87 15.58
CA MET A 109 22.51 11.26 15.28
C MET A 109 23.63 12.01 14.55
N LEU A 110 24.89 11.82 14.94
CA LEU A 110 26.05 12.39 14.21
C LEU A 110 26.12 11.87 12.79
N ALA A 111 25.96 10.55 12.59
CA ALA A 111 25.96 9.96 11.26
C ALA A 111 24.84 10.55 10.38
N VAL A 112 23.64 10.73 10.92
CA VAL A 112 22.48 11.33 10.21
C VAL A 112 22.77 12.76 9.78
N VAL A 113 23.18 13.62 10.73
CA VAL A 113 23.41 15.03 10.42
C VAL A 113 24.57 15.26 9.46
N GLU A 114 25.62 14.44 9.54
CA GLU A 114 26.75 14.50 8.64
C GLU A 114 26.41 13.98 7.23
N GLN A 115 25.75 12.80 7.16
CA GLN A 115 25.45 12.14 5.88
C GLN A 115 24.42 12.92 5.06
N LEU A 116 23.44 13.55 5.72
CA LEU A 116 22.39 14.32 5.06
C LEU A 116 22.65 15.83 5.04
N ASN A 117 23.83 16.27 5.51
CA ASN A 117 24.22 17.69 5.59
C ASN A 117 23.20 18.55 6.36
N ILE A 118 22.66 18.02 7.47
CA ILE A 118 21.73 18.73 8.33
C ILE A 118 22.47 19.73 9.20
N THR A 119 22.16 20.99 9.08
CA THR A 119 22.74 22.07 9.90
C THR A 119 21.99 22.27 11.21
N GLU A 120 20.67 22.10 11.17
CA GLU A 120 19.76 22.27 12.29
C GLU A 120 18.73 21.14 12.28
N LEU A 121 18.52 20.51 13.43
CA LEU A 121 17.57 19.44 13.65
C LEU A 121 16.62 19.83 14.76
N GLU A 122 15.38 20.13 14.42
CA GLU A 122 14.37 20.62 15.36
C GLU A 122 13.78 19.46 16.15
N VAL A 123 13.77 19.56 17.48
CA VAL A 123 13.20 18.51 18.34
C VAL A 123 11.69 18.69 18.43
N THR A 124 10.94 17.70 17.94
CA THR A 124 9.47 17.72 17.95
C THR A 124 8.91 16.66 18.89
N HIS A 125 7.79 16.98 19.55
CA HIS A 125 7.05 16.03 20.39
C HIS A 125 6.09 15.13 19.60
N GLY A 126 5.89 15.39 18.32
CA GLY A 126 5.16 14.52 17.43
C GLY A 126 5.89 13.18 17.24
N ALA A 127 5.19 12.07 17.40
CA ALA A 127 5.73 10.73 17.21
C ALA A 127 4.70 9.83 16.50
N LEU A 128 5.10 8.63 16.10
CA LEU A 128 4.26 7.64 15.41
C LEU A 128 2.86 7.49 16.05
N ARG A 129 2.79 7.53 17.39
CA ARG A 129 1.52 7.44 18.13
C ARG A 129 0.59 8.61 17.83
N GLN A 130 1.11 9.83 17.82
CA GLN A 130 0.32 11.03 17.50
C GLN A 130 -0.13 11.02 16.04
N GLY A 131 0.75 10.62 15.11
CA GLY A 131 0.40 10.44 13.71
C GLY A 131 -0.69 9.39 13.52
N LEU A 132 -0.57 8.25 14.20
CA LEU A 132 -1.60 7.21 14.16
C LEU A 132 -2.94 7.67 14.74
N LEU A 133 -2.92 8.42 15.86
CA LEU A 133 -4.14 9.00 16.45
C LEU A 133 -4.76 10.04 15.50
N HIS A 134 -3.96 10.86 14.86
CA HIS A 134 -4.42 11.83 13.87
C HIS A 134 -5.05 11.12 12.68
N ASP A 135 -4.37 10.12 12.13
CA ASP A 135 -4.91 9.28 11.07
C ASP A 135 -6.25 8.61 11.45
N LEU A 136 -6.40 8.13 12.68
CA LEU A 136 -7.64 7.52 13.16
C LEU A 136 -8.77 8.54 13.42
N LEU A 137 -8.43 9.79 13.78
CA LEU A 137 -9.42 10.83 14.06
C LEU A 137 -9.86 11.59 12.80
N GLU A 138 -9.01 11.69 11.80
CA GLU A 138 -9.32 12.35 10.53
C GLU A 138 -10.04 11.45 9.53
N HIS A 139 -10.27 10.16 9.85
CA HIS A 139 -10.88 9.21 8.92
C HIS A 139 -12.42 9.23 8.95
N GLU A 140 -13.01 10.26 8.41
CA GLU A 140 -13.92 10.08 7.26
C GLU A 140 -13.06 10.40 6.02
N PRO A 141 -12.66 9.40 5.21
CA PRO A 141 -12.01 9.68 3.96
C PRO A 141 -13.00 10.48 3.12
N PRO A 142 -12.65 11.67 2.62
CA PRO A 142 -13.48 12.30 1.62
C PRO A 142 -13.62 11.30 0.46
N ALA A 143 -14.81 11.18 -0.12
CA ALA A 143 -15.07 10.37 -1.31
C ALA A 143 -14.04 10.64 -2.44
N ASP A 144 -13.43 11.82 -2.45
CA ASP A 144 -12.36 12.24 -3.34
C ASP A 144 -11.00 11.55 -3.08
N LYS A 145 -10.71 11.06 -1.87
CA LYS A 145 -9.38 10.48 -1.56
C LYS A 145 -9.20 9.11 -2.21
N GLU A 146 -10.20 8.26 -2.16
CA GLU A 146 -10.17 6.94 -2.82
C GLU A 146 -10.07 7.08 -4.34
N ALA A 147 -10.82 8.01 -4.93
CA ALA A 147 -10.75 8.28 -6.37
C ALA A 147 -9.35 8.80 -6.77
N ALA A 148 -8.74 9.66 -5.96
CA ALA A 148 -7.40 10.16 -6.19
C ALA A 148 -6.36 9.04 -6.09
N GLU A 149 -6.49 8.11 -5.14
CA GLU A 149 -5.61 6.95 -5.01
C GLU A 149 -5.72 6.00 -6.22
N ILE A 150 -6.94 5.72 -6.69
CA ILE A 150 -7.15 4.91 -7.89
C ILE A 150 -6.51 5.57 -9.10
N LEU A 151 -6.69 6.88 -9.27
CA LEU A 151 -6.11 7.64 -10.36
C LEU A 151 -4.57 7.62 -10.30
N ALA A 152 -3.99 7.78 -9.11
CA ALA A 152 -2.54 7.70 -8.92
C ALA A 152 -2.01 6.31 -9.33
N LEU A 153 -2.67 5.22 -8.88
CA LEU A 153 -2.31 3.87 -9.30
C LEU A 153 -2.43 3.67 -10.82
N GLN A 154 -3.48 4.21 -11.44
CA GLN A 154 -3.63 4.14 -12.90
C GLN A 154 -2.49 4.84 -13.63
N GLN A 155 -2.03 5.98 -13.13
CA GLN A 155 -0.91 6.74 -13.69
C GLN A 155 0.43 6.03 -13.46
N ASP A 156 0.71 5.61 -12.23
CA ASP A 156 1.97 4.96 -11.84
C ASP A 156 2.22 3.65 -12.61
N PHE A 157 1.14 2.90 -12.88
CA PHE A 157 1.22 1.62 -13.59
C PHE A 157 0.84 1.71 -15.07
N GLY A 158 0.59 2.89 -15.61
CA GLY A 158 0.33 3.12 -17.04
C GLY A 158 -0.94 2.44 -17.56
N ILE A 159 -2.02 2.39 -16.76
CA ILE A 159 -3.29 1.76 -17.13
C ILE A 159 -4.00 2.60 -18.20
N ASP A 160 -4.57 1.95 -19.22
CA ASP A 160 -5.52 2.59 -20.15
C ASP A 160 -6.82 2.96 -19.41
N THR A 161 -6.89 4.21 -18.94
CA THR A 161 -8.02 4.72 -18.15
C THR A 161 -9.32 4.65 -18.92
N ALA A 162 -9.30 4.85 -20.24
CA ALA A 162 -10.49 4.76 -21.08
C ALA A 162 -11.01 3.31 -21.17
N GLN A 163 -10.12 2.31 -21.17
CA GLN A 163 -10.52 0.90 -21.11
C GLN A 163 -11.02 0.54 -19.71
N ALA A 164 -10.31 0.98 -18.67
CA ALA A 164 -10.71 0.76 -17.29
C ALA A 164 -12.14 1.29 -17.00
N GLU A 165 -12.44 2.49 -17.45
CA GLU A 165 -13.80 3.08 -17.33
C GLU A 165 -14.86 2.32 -18.11
N ARG A 166 -14.54 1.83 -19.32
CA ARG A 166 -15.49 0.98 -20.09
C ARG A 166 -15.81 -0.30 -19.33
N VAL A 167 -14.78 -0.98 -18.84
CA VAL A 167 -14.95 -2.23 -18.08
C VAL A 167 -15.70 -1.96 -16.78
N HIS A 168 -15.38 -0.88 -16.07
CA HIS A 168 -16.07 -0.46 -14.87
C HIS A 168 -17.57 -0.24 -15.14
N HIS A 169 -17.91 0.55 -16.16
CA HIS A 169 -19.31 0.84 -16.52
C HIS A 169 -20.09 -0.43 -16.84
N VAL A 170 -19.51 -1.32 -17.65
CA VAL A 170 -20.17 -2.59 -18.02
C VAL A 170 -20.29 -3.52 -16.83
N ALA A 171 -19.24 -3.64 -16.02
CA ALA A 171 -19.25 -4.51 -14.83
C ALA A 171 -20.32 -4.07 -13.82
N THR A 172 -20.42 -2.77 -13.54
CA THR A 172 -21.44 -2.24 -12.62
C THR A 172 -22.86 -2.37 -13.15
N THR A 173 -23.05 -2.21 -14.45
CA THR A 173 -24.34 -2.44 -15.12
C THR A 173 -24.77 -3.91 -15.01
N LEU A 174 -23.86 -4.85 -15.24
CA LEU A 174 -24.14 -6.28 -15.10
C LEU A 174 -24.34 -6.67 -13.63
N TRP A 175 -23.56 -6.10 -12.73
CA TRP A 175 -23.69 -6.31 -11.29
C TRP A 175 -25.06 -5.90 -10.77
N ALA A 176 -25.60 -4.77 -11.21
CA ALA A 176 -26.94 -4.31 -10.82
C ALA A 176 -28.03 -5.36 -11.14
N SER A 177 -27.82 -6.20 -12.16
CA SER A 177 -28.74 -7.30 -12.55
C SER A 177 -28.52 -8.58 -11.76
N LEU A 178 -27.32 -8.78 -11.17
CA LEU A 178 -26.96 -9.95 -10.38
C LEU A 178 -27.14 -9.73 -8.88
N CYS A 179 -27.10 -8.47 -8.46
CA CYS A 179 -27.04 -8.10 -7.06
C CYS A 179 -28.32 -8.54 -6.33
N PRO A 180 -28.25 -9.48 -5.37
CA PRO A 180 -29.35 -9.69 -4.44
C PRO A 180 -29.53 -8.39 -3.64
N ALA A 181 -30.77 -8.05 -3.28
CA ALA A 181 -31.07 -6.86 -2.47
C ALA A 181 -30.32 -6.76 -1.13
N GLU A 182 -29.64 -7.83 -0.73
CA GLU A 182 -28.87 -8.00 0.50
C GLU A 182 -27.34 -7.94 0.28
N ALA A 183 -26.84 -7.80 -0.96
CA ALA A 183 -25.40 -7.71 -1.21
C ALA A 183 -24.89 -6.35 -0.71
N GLY A 184 -24.09 -6.38 0.34
CA GLY A 184 -23.57 -5.17 0.98
C GLY A 184 -22.67 -4.34 0.09
N ASP A 185 -22.49 -3.07 0.44
CA ASP A 185 -21.68 -2.06 -0.28
C ASP A 185 -20.25 -2.52 -0.58
N THR A 186 -19.66 -3.36 0.27
CA THR A 186 -18.28 -3.85 0.13
C THR A 186 -18.02 -4.66 -1.14
N ALA A 187 -19.00 -5.43 -1.64
CA ALA A 187 -18.85 -6.22 -2.86
C ALA A 187 -18.89 -5.32 -4.10
N HIS A 188 -19.73 -4.29 -4.07
CA HIS A 188 -19.81 -3.27 -5.11
C HIS A 188 -18.51 -2.46 -5.18
N ASP A 189 -17.98 -1.99 -4.05
CA ASP A 189 -16.73 -1.25 -3.99
C ASP A 189 -15.55 -2.08 -4.51
N ALA A 190 -15.45 -3.34 -4.08
CA ALA A 190 -14.42 -4.23 -4.58
C ALA A 190 -14.49 -4.43 -6.09
N LEU A 191 -15.69 -4.60 -6.66
CA LEU A 191 -15.91 -4.73 -8.10
C LEU A 191 -15.50 -3.47 -8.85
N ARG A 192 -15.92 -2.30 -8.36
CA ARG A 192 -15.60 -0.99 -8.95
C ARG A 192 -14.08 -0.80 -9.02
N ILE A 193 -13.39 -0.97 -7.90
CA ILE A 193 -11.94 -0.80 -7.82
C ILE A 193 -11.23 -1.84 -8.68
N ALA A 194 -11.65 -3.11 -8.62
CA ALA A 194 -11.07 -4.16 -9.44
C ALA A 194 -11.24 -3.90 -10.94
N ALA A 195 -12.39 -3.38 -11.38
CA ALA A 195 -12.62 -3.03 -12.77
C ALA A 195 -11.72 -1.88 -13.25
N LEU A 196 -11.51 -0.85 -12.40
CA LEU A 196 -10.65 0.29 -12.71
C LEU A 196 -9.15 -0.06 -12.73
N LEU A 197 -8.75 -1.14 -12.06
CA LEU A 197 -7.34 -1.53 -11.89
C LEU A 197 -7.02 -2.92 -12.48
N HIS A 198 -7.92 -3.56 -13.25
CA HIS A 198 -7.74 -4.94 -13.71
C HIS A 198 -6.50 -5.15 -14.59
N GLU A 199 -6.05 -4.12 -15.30
CA GLU A 199 -4.87 -4.15 -16.16
C GLU A 199 -3.56 -3.74 -15.45
N VAL A 200 -3.57 -3.45 -14.14
CA VAL A 200 -2.41 -2.98 -13.38
C VAL A 200 -1.16 -3.87 -13.54
N GLY A 201 -1.34 -5.16 -13.70
CA GLY A 201 -0.22 -6.10 -13.88
C GLY A 201 0.43 -6.08 -15.27
N MET A 202 -0.15 -5.39 -16.26
CA MET A 202 0.43 -5.28 -17.60
C MET A 202 1.77 -4.54 -17.60
N CYS A 203 2.01 -3.68 -16.61
CA CYS A 203 3.31 -3.02 -16.42
C CYS A 203 4.47 -4.00 -16.18
N VAL A 204 4.17 -5.19 -15.63
CA VAL A 204 5.17 -6.25 -15.40
C VAL A 204 5.33 -7.12 -16.63
N ALA A 205 4.24 -7.69 -17.13
CA ALA A 205 4.23 -8.51 -18.34
C ALA A 205 2.79 -8.64 -18.87
N LEU A 206 2.65 -8.73 -20.20
CA LEU A 206 1.36 -8.97 -20.85
C LEU A 206 0.84 -10.38 -20.61
N ASN A 207 1.73 -11.37 -20.53
CA ASN A 207 1.37 -12.73 -20.18
C ASN A 207 1.08 -12.84 -18.69
N ASP A 208 -0.04 -13.47 -18.35
CA ASP A 208 -0.45 -13.70 -16.96
C ASP A 208 -0.56 -12.43 -16.10
N TYR A 209 -0.78 -11.26 -16.73
CA TYR A 209 -0.84 -9.97 -16.05
C TYR A 209 -1.84 -9.95 -14.87
N HIS A 210 -2.87 -10.77 -14.91
CA HIS A 210 -3.81 -10.90 -13.81
C HIS A 210 -3.19 -11.46 -12.51
N HIS A 211 -2.13 -12.29 -12.61
CA HIS A 211 -1.34 -12.73 -11.45
C HIS A 211 -0.48 -11.59 -10.91
N HIS A 212 0.18 -10.86 -11.80
CA HIS A 212 0.97 -9.68 -11.39
C HIS A 212 0.10 -8.61 -10.78
N GLY A 213 -1.05 -8.31 -11.39
CA GLY A 213 -2.01 -7.34 -10.87
C GLY A 213 -2.56 -7.72 -9.49
N ALA A 214 -2.92 -8.98 -9.30
CA ALA A 214 -3.38 -9.46 -8.00
C ALA A 214 -2.30 -9.32 -6.92
N TYR A 215 -1.05 -9.60 -7.23
CA TYR A 215 0.08 -9.42 -6.31
C TYR A 215 0.29 -7.94 -5.97
N ILE A 216 0.34 -7.06 -6.98
CA ILE A 216 0.50 -5.62 -6.80
C ILE A 216 -0.58 -5.09 -5.86
N LEU A 217 -1.86 -5.35 -6.15
CA LEU A 217 -2.99 -4.84 -5.37
C LEU A 217 -3.07 -5.44 -3.96
N ARG A 218 -2.59 -6.67 -3.77
CA ARG A 218 -2.53 -7.29 -2.43
C ARG A 218 -1.48 -6.62 -1.53
N HIS A 219 -0.37 -6.16 -2.10
CA HIS A 219 0.79 -5.66 -1.37
C HIS A 219 1.04 -4.16 -1.54
N CYS A 220 0.21 -3.45 -2.31
CA CYS A 220 0.32 -2.01 -2.47
C CYS A 220 0.12 -1.29 -1.14
N ALA A 221 1.12 -0.51 -0.73
CA ALA A 221 1.12 0.20 0.56
C ALA A 221 0.36 1.54 0.52
N HIS A 222 0.02 2.02 -0.69
CA HIS A 222 -0.52 3.37 -0.87
C HIS A 222 -2.03 3.50 -0.69
N ALA A 223 -2.75 2.38 -0.61
CA ALA A 223 -4.19 2.44 -0.54
C ALA A 223 -4.70 2.45 0.90
N THR A 224 -5.65 3.33 1.18
CA THR A 224 -6.39 3.41 2.45
C THR A 224 -7.36 2.24 2.65
N TRP A 225 -7.39 1.29 1.72
CA TRP A 225 -8.29 0.13 1.77
C TRP A 225 -7.99 -0.79 2.94
N SER A 226 -9.04 -1.27 3.61
CA SER A 226 -8.92 -2.31 4.63
C SER A 226 -8.28 -3.57 4.05
N ASP A 227 -7.65 -4.39 4.89
CA ASP A 227 -7.04 -5.65 4.46
C ASP A 227 -8.05 -6.60 3.79
N ALA A 228 -9.29 -6.62 4.30
CA ALA A 228 -10.39 -7.41 3.74
C ALA A 228 -10.80 -6.93 2.33
N LEU A 229 -10.93 -5.62 2.13
CA LEU A 229 -11.23 -5.04 0.82
C LEU A 229 -10.10 -5.29 -0.18
N ARG A 230 -8.85 -5.08 0.23
CA ARG A 230 -7.66 -5.34 -0.57
C ARG A 230 -7.55 -6.80 -1.00
N GLN A 231 -7.84 -7.73 -0.10
CA GLN A 231 -7.90 -9.16 -0.42
C GLN A 231 -8.95 -9.45 -1.49
N ARG A 232 -10.15 -8.88 -1.35
CA ARG A 232 -11.25 -9.08 -2.31
C ARG A 232 -10.93 -8.50 -3.68
N ILE A 233 -10.40 -7.28 -3.75
CA ILE A 233 -9.93 -6.66 -5.00
C ILE A 233 -8.87 -7.54 -5.67
N SER A 234 -7.87 -8.00 -4.92
CA SER A 234 -6.82 -8.90 -5.42
C SER A 234 -7.40 -10.20 -5.98
N GLN A 235 -8.38 -10.81 -5.32
CA GLN A 235 -9.06 -12.02 -5.80
C GLN A 235 -9.86 -11.78 -7.08
N LEU A 236 -10.57 -10.66 -7.19
CA LEU A 236 -11.29 -10.26 -8.39
C LEU A 236 -10.32 -10.07 -9.57
N VAL A 237 -9.22 -9.34 -9.35
CA VAL A 237 -8.20 -9.13 -10.38
C VAL A 237 -7.48 -10.44 -10.72
N LEU A 238 -7.20 -11.33 -9.75
CA LEU A 238 -6.69 -12.66 -10.05
C LEU A 238 -7.65 -13.44 -10.94
N GLY A 239 -8.94 -13.39 -10.64
CA GLY A 239 -9.99 -14.18 -11.27
C GLY A 239 -10.47 -13.68 -12.61
N HIS A 240 -10.30 -12.38 -12.95
CA HIS A 240 -10.95 -11.76 -14.12
C HIS A 240 -10.52 -12.37 -15.45
N GLN A 241 -9.40 -13.07 -15.51
CA GLN A 241 -8.91 -13.75 -16.70
C GLN A 241 -8.39 -15.16 -16.37
N GLY A 242 -8.33 -16.03 -17.36
CA GLY A 242 -7.77 -17.38 -17.25
C GLY A 242 -8.68 -18.34 -16.46
N LYS A 243 -8.09 -19.42 -15.91
CA LYS A 243 -8.82 -20.52 -15.27
C LYS A 243 -9.30 -20.15 -13.87
N LEU A 244 -10.58 -20.39 -13.59
CA LEU A 244 -11.20 -20.07 -12.30
C LEU A 244 -10.72 -20.95 -11.13
N ARG A 245 -10.19 -22.15 -11.41
CA ARG A 245 -9.67 -23.07 -10.37
C ARG A 245 -8.58 -22.45 -9.47
N LYS A 246 -7.94 -21.38 -9.90
CA LYS A 246 -6.91 -20.68 -9.10
C LYS A 246 -7.47 -19.90 -7.89
N LEU A 247 -8.79 -19.75 -7.83
CA LEU A 247 -9.48 -19.13 -6.69
C LEU A 247 -9.91 -20.17 -5.64
N ASP A 248 -9.72 -21.48 -5.94
CA ASP A 248 -10.03 -22.60 -5.04
C ASP A 248 -11.40 -22.46 -4.35
N ALA A 249 -11.45 -22.65 -3.03
CA ALA A 249 -12.67 -22.54 -2.25
C ALA A 249 -13.27 -21.11 -2.19
N ALA A 250 -12.47 -20.07 -2.47
CA ALA A 250 -12.94 -18.69 -2.39
C ALA A 250 -14.07 -18.39 -3.38
N ILE A 251 -14.08 -19.06 -4.56
CA ILE A 251 -15.12 -18.87 -5.57
C ILE A 251 -16.48 -19.46 -5.16
N ALA A 252 -16.54 -20.26 -4.10
CA ALA A 252 -17.79 -20.88 -3.67
C ALA A 252 -18.78 -19.89 -3.03
N VAL A 253 -18.30 -18.73 -2.57
CA VAL A 253 -19.14 -17.74 -1.90
C VAL A 253 -19.70 -16.69 -2.88
N PRO A 254 -21.01 -16.36 -2.77
CA PRO A 254 -21.66 -15.40 -3.67
C PRO A 254 -20.99 -14.02 -3.70
N GLU A 255 -20.47 -13.57 -2.56
CA GLU A 255 -19.83 -12.26 -2.38
C GLU A 255 -18.53 -12.10 -3.19
N LEU A 256 -17.96 -13.20 -3.70
CA LEU A 256 -16.84 -13.18 -4.63
C LEU A 256 -17.27 -13.61 -6.03
N ALA A 257 -18.09 -14.66 -6.16
CA ALA A 257 -18.42 -15.25 -7.45
C ALA A 257 -19.26 -14.32 -8.33
N LEU A 258 -20.27 -13.65 -7.77
CA LEU A 258 -21.16 -12.77 -8.55
C LEU A 258 -20.44 -11.52 -9.07
N PRO A 259 -19.70 -10.73 -8.25
CA PRO A 259 -18.93 -9.61 -8.79
C PRO A 259 -17.83 -10.05 -9.75
N LEU A 260 -17.22 -11.21 -9.51
CA LEU A 260 -16.25 -11.78 -10.44
C LEU A 260 -16.90 -12.13 -11.80
N MET A 261 -18.10 -12.70 -11.80
CA MET A 261 -18.85 -13.00 -13.03
C MET A 261 -19.13 -11.72 -13.81
N ALA A 262 -19.60 -10.66 -13.13
CA ALA A 262 -19.82 -9.36 -13.75
C ALA A 262 -18.52 -8.80 -14.35
N LEU A 263 -17.40 -8.86 -13.63
CA LEU A 263 -16.10 -8.38 -14.10
C LEU A 263 -15.60 -9.16 -15.32
N ARG A 264 -15.70 -10.48 -15.30
CA ARG A 264 -15.27 -11.35 -16.40
C ARG A 264 -16.09 -11.11 -17.66
N LEU A 265 -17.41 -11.05 -17.53
CA LEU A 265 -18.29 -10.72 -18.65
C LEU A 265 -18.00 -9.33 -19.22
N ALA A 266 -17.76 -8.34 -18.35
CA ALA A 266 -17.39 -6.98 -18.76
C ALA A 266 -16.07 -6.95 -19.54
N THR A 267 -15.03 -7.64 -19.06
CA THR A 267 -13.75 -7.72 -19.77
C THR A 267 -13.87 -8.40 -21.14
N GLN A 268 -14.70 -9.44 -21.24
CA GLN A 268 -14.98 -10.11 -22.52
C GLN A 268 -15.76 -9.21 -23.48
N LEU A 269 -16.75 -8.47 -23.00
CA LEU A 269 -17.54 -7.54 -23.83
C LEU A 269 -16.69 -6.36 -24.30
N CYS A 270 -15.76 -5.87 -23.46
CA CYS A 270 -14.87 -4.77 -23.78
C CYS A 270 -13.57 -5.16 -24.50
N HIS A 271 -13.43 -6.43 -24.96
CA HIS A 271 -12.19 -6.97 -25.52
C HIS A 271 -11.63 -6.15 -26.70
N ALA A 272 -12.51 -5.55 -27.49
CA ALA A 272 -12.13 -4.74 -28.66
C ALA A 272 -11.77 -3.28 -28.31
N ARG A 273 -11.65 -2.93 -27.00
CA ARG A 273 -11.42 -1.57 -26.49
C ARG A 273 -12.42 -0.56 -27.04
N ARG A 274 -13.67 -0.98 -27.21
CA ARG A 274 -14.82 -0.16 -27.62
C ARG A 274 -15.95 -0.36 -26.65
N THR A 275 -16.79 0.64 -26.47
CA THR A 275 -18.01 0.54 -25.66
C THR A 275 -18.95 -0.48 -26.28
N PRO A 276 -19.27 -1.59 -25.58
CA PRO A 276 -20.16 -2.60 -26.11
C PRO A 276 -21.62 -2.11 -26.09
N GLU A 277 -22.40 -2.58 -27.07
CA GLU A 277 -23.85 -2.42 -27.04
C GLU A 277 -24.44 -3.46 -26.09
N LEU A 278 -25.16 -3.03 -25.06
CA LEU A 278 -25.77 -3.90 -24.06
C LEU A 278 -27.28 -4.14 -24.31
N SER A 279 -27.91 -3.36 -25.21
CA SER A 279 -29.30 -3.63 -25.60
C SER A 279 -29.38 -4.99 -26.31
N GLY A 280 -30.28 -5.84 -25.87
CA GLY A 280 -30.37 -7.23 -26.34
C GLY A 280 -29.52 -8.24 -25.58
N LEU A 281 -28.88 -7.80 -24.46
CA LEU A 281 -28.19 -8.64 -23.50
C LEU A 281 -28.83 -8.43 -22.12
N THR A 282 -29.24 -9.51 -21.46
CA THR A 282 -29.75 -9.46 -20.08
C THR A 282 -29.08 -10.54 -19.26
N LEU A 283 -28.76 -10.20 -18.00
CA LEU A 283 -28.16 -11.11 -17.05
C LEU A 283 -29.07 -11.18 -15.81
N SER A 284 -29.32 -12.38 -15.30
CA SER A 284 -30.13 -12.57 -14.11
C SER A 284 -29.53 -13.65 -13.21
N TYR A 285 -29.84 -13.59 -11.92
CA TYR A 285 -29.38 -14.53 -10.90
C TYR A 285 -30.57 -15.17 -10.19
N ASP A 286 -30.56 -16.50 -10.13
CA ASP A 286 -31.48 -17.29 -9.30
C ASP A 286 -30.75 -17.81 -8.06
N SER A 287 -31.04 -17.17 -6.93
CA SER A 287 -30.43 -17.50 -5.63
C SER A 287 -30.79 -18.91 -5.13
N LYS A 288 -31.91 -19.47 -5.54
CA LYS A 288 -32.36 -20.81 -5.11
C LYS A 288 -31.54 -21.93 -5.76
N ASN A 289 -31.11 -21.72 -7.00
CA ASN A 289 -30.38 -22.72 -7.76
C ASN A 289 -28.90 -22.38 -7.98
N THR A 290 -28.39 -21.29 -7.39
CA THR A 290 -27.03 -20.79 -7.61
C THR A 290 -26.71 -20.67 -9.10
N ALA A 291 -27.69 -20.25 -9.90
CA ALA A 291 -27.62 -20.19 -11.34
C ALA A 291 -27.72 -18.77 -11.87
N CYS A 292 -26.84 -18.42 -12.77
CA CYS A 292 -26.89 -17.17 -13.51
C CYS A 292 -27.32 -17.47 -14.96
N GLN A 293 -28.19 -16.65 -15.49
CA GLN A 293 -28.67 -16.78 -16.86
C GLN A 293 -28.33 -15.52 -17.66
N LEU A 294 -27.50 -15.69 -18.68
CA LEU A 294 -27.19 -14.68 -19.65
C LEU A 294 -28.05 -14.92 -20.90
N GLN A 295 -28.86 -13.93 -21.28
CA GLN A 295 -29.70 -14.00 -22.47
C GLN A 295 -29.19 -13.00 -23.50
N ILE A 296 -29.06 -13.42 -24.75
CA ILE A 296 -28.70 -12.56 -25.88
C ILE A 296 -29.69 -12.76 -27.02
N THR A 297 -30.05 -11.69 -27.74
CA THR A 297 -30.88 -11.84 -28.94
C THR A 297 -30.09 -12.36 -30.14
N HIS A 298 -30.76 -13.02 -31.08
CA HIS A 298 -30.12 -13.45 -32.33
C HIS A 298 -29.56 -12.26 -33.13
N ALA A 299 -30.25 -11.11 -33.10
CA ALA A 299 -29.79 -9.91 -33.77
C ALA A 299 -28.47 -9.42 -33.16
N TRP A 300 -28.37 -9.39 -31.81
CA TRP A 300 -27.14 -9.02 -31.10
C TRP A 300 -26.00 -9.98 -31.41
N ALA A 301 -26.24 -11.30 -31.34
CA ALA A 301 -25.21 -12.32 -31.62
C ALA A 301 -24.69 -12.25 -33.08
N SER A 302 -25.56 -11.90 -34.03
CA SER A 302 -25.17 -11.69 -35.43
C SER A 302 -24.38 -10.42 -35.64
N ALA A 303 -24.71 -9.33 -34.91
CA ALA A 303 -23.99 -8.07 -34.99
C ALA A 303 -22.61 -8.14 -34.30
N TYR A 304 -22.48 -8.95 -33.22
CA TYR A 304 -21.26 -9.07 -32.41
C TYR A 304 -20.79 -10.53 -32.27
N PRO A 305 -20.43 -11.23 -33.38
CA PRO A 305 -20.15 -12.65 -33.35
C PRO A 305 -18.92 -13.04 -32.52
N GLN A 306 -17.94 -12.14 -32.43
CA GLN A 306 -16.75 -12.36 -31.59
C GLN A 306 -17.12 -12.31 -30.10
N SER A 307 -17.87 -11.30 -29.67
CA SER A 307 -18.35 -11.20 -28.30
C SER A 307 -19.24 -12.39 -27.94
N ALA A 308 -20.16 -12.80 -28.82
CA ALA A 308 -21.01 -13.98 -28.61
C ALA A 308 -20.18 -15.26 -28.38
N ARG A 309 -19.11 -15.45 -29.14
CA ARG A 309 -18.19 -16.59 -28.97
C ARG A 309 -17.42 -16.52 -27.64
N LEU A 310 -16.98 -15.34 -27.22
CA LEU A 310 -16.29 -15.15 -25.94
C LEU A 310 -17.24 -15.47 -24.78
N LEU A 311 -18.50 -15.07 -24.85
CA LEU A 311 -19.53 -15.41 -23.85
C LEU A 311 -19.79 -16.92 -23.78
N GLU A 312 -19.80 -17.66 -24.91
CA GLU A 312 -19.89 -19.12 -24.91
C GLU A 312 -18.69 -19.79 -24.24
N GLN A 313 -17.48 -19.25 -24.44
CA GLN A 313 -16.28 -19.75 -23.76
C GLN A 313 -16.33 -19.47 -22.25
N GLU A 314 -16.92 -18.35 -21.86
CA GLU A 314 -17.09 -17.99 -20.45
C GLU A 314 -18.05 -18.96 -19.73
N VAL A 315 -19.15 -19.36 -20.37
CA VAL A 315 -20.05 -20.42 -19.88
C VAL A 315 -19.27 -21.70 -19.58
N LEU A 316 -18.38 -22.11 -20.49
CA LEU A 316 -17.54 -23.30 -20.31
C LEU A 316 -16.51 -23.13 -19.18
N ALA A 317 -16.08 -21.92 -18.89
CA ALA A 317 -15.18 -21.65 -17.76
C ALA A 317 -15.92 -21.82 -16.43
N TRP A 318 -17.14 -21.30 -16.33
CA TRP A 318 -17.97 -21.38 -15.11
C TRP A 318 -18.50 -22.80 -14.85
N SER A 319 -18.75 -23.62 -15.88
CA SER A 319 -19.21 -25.01 -15.71
C SER A 319 -18.23 -25.90 -14.91
N LYS A 320 -17.01 -25.44 -14.66
CA LYS A 320 -15.97 -26.11 -13.87
C LYS A 320 -15.90 -25.60 -12.43
N THR A 321 -16.89 -24.84 -12.00
CA THR A 321 -17.02 -24.27 -10.66
C THR A 321 -18.35 -24.72 -10.03
N PRO A 322 -18.62 -24.45 -8.75
CA PRO A 322 -19.93 -24.69 -8.16
C PRO A 322 -21.08 -23.84 -8.72
N TRP A 323 -20.75 -22.87 -9.60
CA TRP A 323 -21.72 -21.95 -10.19
C TRP A 323 -22.13 -22.38 -11.58
N ASN A 324 -23.42 -22.21 -11.89
CA ASN A 324 -23.94 -22.45 -13.24
C ASN A 324 -24.18 -21.10 -13.94
N LEU A 325 -23.50 -20.89 -15.08
CA LEU A 325 -23.80 -19.79 -16.00
C LEU A 325 -24.39 -20.40 -17.29
N GLU A 326 -25.63 -20.06 -17.59
CA GLU A 326 -26.30 -20.51 -18.80
C GLU A 326 -26.42 -19.38 -19.82
N LEU A 327 -26.12 -19.65 -21.08
CA LEU A 327 -26.34 -18.71 -22.18
C LEU A 327 -27.59 -19.15 -22.97
N LYS A 328 -28.61 -18.27 -23.01
CA LYS A 328 -29.80 -18.47 -23.82
C LYS A 328 -29.83 -17.48 -24.99
N ARG A 329 -30.14 -17.98 -26.17
CA ARG A 329 -30.39 -17.17 -27.37
C ARG A 329 -31.89 -16.94 -27.52
N LEU A 330 -32.30 -15.69 -27.52
CA LEU A 330 -33.66 -15.25 -27.73
C LEU A 330 -33.88 -14.90 -29.22
N PRO A 331 -35.11 -15.07 -29.75
CA PRO A 331 -35.46 -14.72 -31.14
C PRO A 331 -35.04 -13.30 -31.52
#